data_ecf74bcb5ce150672ee46c9991402595
#
_entry.id   ecf74bcb5ce150672ee46c9991402595
#
_cell.length_a   1.000
_cell.length_b   1.000
_cell.length_c   1.000
_cell.angle_alpha   90.00
_cell.angle_beta   90.00
_cell.angle_gamma   90.00
#
_symmetry.space_group_name_H-M   'P 1'
#
loop_
_entity.id
_entity.type
_entity.pdbx_description
1 polymer ?
#
loop_
_entity_poly.entity_id
_entity_poly.type
_entity_poly.pdbx_seq_one_letter_code
_entity_poly.pdbx_strand_id
1 'polypeptide(L)'
;RLADHHRLFDGLRVNVITNEQIYNEFSSGSPDPAAIRDFARLLYQRPAAGNKLRYLLLFGDGSYDFKDRVPFNTNKVLTFQTKESLNTVYSYASDDFYGILDANEGNDAVGLIDIGIGRFPVNTAEEAKMAVDKCIFYATNSSLNMGDWRNKLCFVADNGNSNTHFRQVEKQICPLIENIAPVYNLDKIYIDAYKPVSTPSGQKCPDANAGITSNVQNGVLLINYTGHGGETGWAEEGILTISEIKSWTNYKNMPVFMTATCEFSRYDDPDPARVSAGEHVFLNPQGGGIALFTTTRLANAGTNIGLTLYFYDTLFSKSNGEYPRFGDVISYAKNRMGGFDASLVRNFVLLGDPALRLAYPKYNVVTTHINGKPINQEMDTIPAMQAVELKGIVTDGSQHALTNFDGELDIKVFDKVRTLSTLGSLPGDYPDKYTLQDNFVYQGRATVTDGEFTVQFMVPRDIDYSYGPGKISYYAHNDVMDANGFSKKLMIGGSGNESTDNVGPEISLFLNDEKFVNGATVGDMPLLVAHLSDVSGINTIGNSIGHDIVATLDGDNTTSVVLNSYYSANLDSYQSGVVNFKMPQLPEGKHTLTLKVWDVFNNSSETTIS
;
A
#
# COMPACT_ATOMS: atom_id res chain seq x y z
N ARG A 1 7.64 21.28 -14.92
CA ARG A 1 8.08 19.87 -14.90
C ARG A 1 6.86 18.94 -14.77
N LEU A 2 6.03 19.02 -13.69
CA LEU A 2 4.83 18.18 -13.54
C LEU A 2 3.84 18.42 -14.70
N ALA A 3 3.57 19.68 -15.02
CA ALA A 3 2.72 20.05 -16.17
C ALA A 3 3.26 19.48 -17.50
N ASP A 4 4.57 19.48 -17.71
CA ASP A 4 5.19 18.94 -18.92
C ASP A 4 5.10 17.41 -18.95
N HIS A 5 5.25 16.75 -17.79
CA HIS A 5 5.02 15.32 -17.67
C HIS A 5 3.59 14.95 -18.12
N HIS A 6 2.57 15.61 -17.57
CA HIS A 6 1.18 15.34 -17.98
C HIS A 6 0.87 15.66 -19.43
N ARG A 7 1.52 16.69 -20.02
CA ARG A 7 1.37 16.98 -21.45
C ARG A 7 1.96 15.89 -22.33
N LEU A 8 3.15 15.41 -21.97
CA LEU A 8 3.93 14.46 -22.78
C LEU A 8 3.46 13.02 -22.63
N PHE A 9 3.18 12.59 -21.39
CA PHE A 9 2.89 11.18 -21.08
C PHE A 9 1.40 10.88 -20.96
N ASP A 10 0.61 11.84 -20.44
CA ASP A 10 -0.83 11.67 -20.26
C ASP A 10 -1.67 12.31 -21.38
N GLY A 11 -1.06 13.08 -22.26
CA GLY A 11 -1.78 13.80 -23.32
C GLY A 11 -2.72 14.88 -22.80
N LEU A 12 -2.56 15.33 -21.55
CA LEU A 12 -3.40 16.34 -20.93
C LEU A 12 -2.98 17.75 -21.39
N ARG A 13 -3.96 18.60 -21.63
CA ARG A 13 -3.72 20.04 -21.77
C ARG A 13 -3.62 20.68 -20.39
N VAL A 14 -2.45 21.17 -20.00
CA VAL A 14 -2.18 21.72 -18.68
C VAL A 14 -1.81 23.18 -18.77
N ASN A 15 -2.47 24.04 -17.96
CA ASN A 15 -2.11 25.43 -17.74
C ASN A 15 -1.57 25.59 -16.32
N VAL A 16 -0.55 26.42 -16.15
CA VAL A 16 0.00 26.83 -14.84
C VAL A 16 -0.26 28.32 -14.71
N ILE A 17 -0.96 28.72 -13.65
CA ILE A 17 -1.40 30.09 -13.42
C ILE A 17 -1.14 30.44 -11.96
N THR A 18 -0.65 31.65 -11.69
CA THR A 18 -0.41 32.11 -10.32
C THR A 18 -1.69 32.63 -9.68
N ASN A 19 -1.77 32.57 -8.35
CA ASN A 19 -2.88 33.14 -7.59
C ASN A 19 -3.08 34.63 -7.89
N GLU A 20 -1.99 35.40 -7.98
CA GLU A 20 -2.02 36.81 -8.28
C GLU A 20 -2.70 37.12 -9.63
N GLN A 21 -2.42 36.34 -10.66
CA GLN A 21 -3.09 36.45 -11.96
C GLN A 21 -4.59 36.23 -11.82
N ILE A 22 -4.99 35.19 -11.06
CA ILE A 22 -6.42 34.92 -10.81
C ILE A 22 -7.07 36.05 -10.01
N TYR A 23 -6.44 36.49 -8.93
CA TYR A 23 -7.00 37.54 -8.08
C TYR A 23 -7.14 38.89 -8.83
N ASN A 24 -6.18 39.21 -9.68
CA ASN A 24 -6.26 40.46 -10.49
C ASN A 24 -7.47 40.43 -11.45
N GLU A 25 -7.77 39.29 -12.05
CA GLU A 25 -8.86 39.17 -13.04
C GLU A 25 -10.24 38.98 -12.39
N PHE A 26 -10.33 38.25 -11.27
CA PHE A 26 -11.61 37.80 -10.71
C PHE A 26 -12.00 38.44 -9.38
N SER A 27 -11.07 39.09 -8.66
CA SER A 27 -11.35 39.73 -7.36
C SER A 27 -10.67 41.10 -7.19
N SER A 28 -10.35 41.79 -8.27
CA SER A 28 -9.71 43.12 -8.25
C SER A 28 -8.41 43.15 -7.44
N GLY A 29 -7.63 42.06 -7.47
CA GLY A 29 -6.36 41.92 -6.76
C GLY A 29 -6.47 41.46 -5.31
N SER A 30 -7.67 41.29 -4.76
CA SER A 30 -7.85 40.77 -3.40
C SER A 30 -7.78 39.27 -3.35
N PRO A 31 -7.04 38.68 -2.39
CA PRO A 31 -7.08 37.22 -2.16
C PRO A 31 -8.50 36.78 -1.78
N ASP A 32 -9.11 35.93 -2.63
CA ASP A 32 -10.48 35.46 -2.46
C ASP A 32 -10.58 34.01 -3.01
N PRO A 33 -11.04 33.05 -2.21
CA PRO A 33 -11.27 31.70 -2.71
C PRO A 33 -12.32 31.65 -3.84
N ALA A 34 -13.30 32.57 -3.85
CA ALA A 34 -14.29 32.69 -4.92
C ALA A 34 -13.63 33.00 -6.27
N ALA A 35 -12.55 33.78 -6.30
CA ALA A 35 -11.82 34.07 -7.53
C ALA A 35 -11.24 32.81 -8.19
N ILE A 36 -10.65 31.92 -7.39
CA ILE A 36 -10.13 30.63 -7.89
C ILE A 36 -11.27 29.77 -8.44
N ARG A 37 -12.38 29.71 -7.73
CA ARG A 37 -13.58 28.98 -8.18
C ARG A 37 -14.15 29.54 -9.48
N ASP A 38 -14.30 30.86 -9.58
CA ASP A 38 -14.87 31.53 -10.76
C ASP A 38 -13.96 31.39 -11.98
N PHE A 39 -12.64 31.39 -11.78
CA PHE A 39 -11.68 31.06 -12.83
C PHE A 39 -11.87 29.60 -13.31
N ALA A 40 -11.95 28.62 -12.39
CA ALA A 40 -12.20 27.22 -12.73
C ALA A 40 -13.54 27.05 -13.47
N ARG A 41 -14.58 27.74 -12.99
CA ARG A 41 -15.91 27.77 -13.60
C ARG A 41 -15.90 28.34 -15.01
N LEU A 42 -15.16 29.42 -15.25
CA LEU A 42 -15.00 29.98 -16.59
C LEU A 42 -14.41 28.97 -17.57
N LEU A 43 -13.37 28.23 -17.16
CA LEU A 43 -12.74 27.19 -17.99
C LEU A 43 -13.66 25.98 -18.19
N TYR A 44 -14.43 25.62 -17.20
CA TYR A 44 -15.40 24.51 -17.26
C TYR A 44 -16.57 24.82 -18.18
N GLN A 45 -17.13 26.04 -18.11
CA GLN A 45 -18.28 26.47 -18.89
C GLN A 45 -17.94 26.88 -20.34
N ARG A 46 -16.69 27.29 -20.59
CA ARG A 46 -16.19 27.72 -21.90
C ARG A 46 -15.05 26.81 -22.40
N PRO A 47 -15.35 25.54 -22.68
CA PRO A 47 -14.31 24.62 -23.07
C PRO A 47 -13.71 25.00 -24.41
N ALA A 48 -12.40 25.19 -24.47
CA ALA A 48 -11.70 25.42 -25.73
C ALA A 48 -11.64 24.11 -26.55
N ALA A 49 -12.12 24.14 -27.79
CA ALA A 49 -12.11 22.99 -28.70
C ALA A 49 -12.75 21.71 -28.13
N GLY A 50 -13.82 21.85 -27.31
CA GLY A 50 -14.53 20.72 -26.72
C GLY A 50 -13.85 20.06 -25.50
N ASN A 51 -12.72 20.56 -25.07
CA ASN A 51 -11.98 20.04 -23.91
C ASN A 51 -12.40 20.75 -22.62
N LYS A 52 -13.22 20.10 -21.80
CA LYS A 52 -13.61 20.61 -20.48
C LYS A 52 -12.43 20.53 -19.50
N LEU A 53 -12.42 21.46 -18.53
CA LEU A 53 -11.58 21.32 -17.33
C LEU A 53 -11.98 20.03 -16.58
N ARG A 54 -11.00 19.23 -16.21
CA ARG A 54 -11.22 17.96 -15.49
C ARG A 54 -10.59 17.95 -14.10
N TYR A 55 -9.44 18.59 -13.96
CA TYR A 55 -8.66 18.54 -12.74
C TYR A 55 -8.12 19.92 -12.36
N LEU A 56 -8.06 20.18 -11.06
CA LEU A 56 -7.41 21.35 -10.47
C LEU A 56 -6.44 20.89 -9.40
N LEU A 57 -5.16 21.19 -9.55
CA LEU A 57 -4.15 21.01 -8.52
C LEU A 57 -3.88 22.36 -7.83
N LEU A 58 -4.19 22.44 -6.56
CA LEU A 58 -3.84 23.55 -5.68
C LEU A 58 -2.40 23.36 -5.20
N PHE A 59 -1.47 24.07 -5.82
CA PHE A 59 -0.04 23.88 -5.59
C PHE A 59 0.46 24.86 -4.53
N GLY A 60 0.32 24.51 -3.27
CA GLY A 60 0.66 25.30 -2.10
C GLY A 60 -0.19 24.95 -0.90
N ASP A 61 0.36 25.15 0.27
CA ASP A 61 -0.31 24.95 1.53
C ASP A 61 -1.45 25.96 1.74
N GLY A 62 -2.41 25.61 2.59
CA GLY A 62 -3.51 26.46 3.01
C GLY A 62 -3.43 26.79 4.50
N SER A 63 -4.15 27.82 4.93
CA SER A 63 -4.22 28.17 6.34
C SER A 63 -5.62 28.62 6.73
N TYR A 64 -6.03 28.32 7.97
CA TYR A 64 -7.25 28.91 8.53
C TYR A 64 -7.13 30.44 8.73
N ASP A 65 -5.92 30.97 8.78
CA ASP A 65 -5.69 32.41 8.89
C ASP A 65 -5.58 33.09 7.54
N PHE A 66 -6.70 33.29 6.89
CA PHE A 66 -6.76 33.99 5.60
C PHE A 66 -6.44 35.49 5.68
N LYS A 67 -6.29 36.06 6.87
CA LYS A 67 -5.97 37.49 7.11
C LYS A 67 -4.54 37.75 7.54
N ASP A 68 -3.70 36.73 7.56
CA ASP A 68 -2.28 36.83 7.93
C ASP A 68 -2.02 37.48 9.30
N ARG A 69 -2.76 37.00 10.32
CA ARG A 69 -2.71 37.55 11.69
C ARG A 69 -1.78 36.77 12.61
N VAL A 70 -1.54 35.48 12.30
CA VAL A 70 -0.64 34.66 13.08
C VAL A 70 0.77 34.70 12.49
N PRO A 71 1.81 34.69 13.32
CA PRO A 71 3.18 34.55 12.83
C PRO A 71 3.35 33.20 12.13
N PHE A 72 4.21 33.16 11.12
CA PHE A 72 4.52 31.96 10.31
C PHE A 72 3.36 31.41 9.47
N ASN A 73 2.40 32.25 9.12
CA ASN A 73 1.26 31.84 8.30
C ASN A 73 1.70 31.25 6.95
N THR A 74 1.28 30.01 6.67
CA THR A 74 1.68 29.22 5.50
C THR A 74 0.69 29.30 4.35
N ASN A 75 -0.24 30.25 4.35
CA ASN A 75 -1.32 30.36 3.39
C ASN A 75 -0.84 30.72 1.96
N LYS A 76 -0.30 29.71 1.25
CA LYS A 76 0.18 29.85 -0.13
C LYS A 76 -0.96 29.83 -1.15
N VAL A 77 -1.95 28.95 -0.94
CA VAL A 77 -3.16 28.86 -1.76
C VAL A 77 -4.35 28.75 -0.83
N LEU A 78 -5.22 29.76 -0.86
CA LEU A 78 -6.39 29.83 0.00
C LEU A 78 -7.20 28.51 -0.02
N THR A 79 -7.75 28.15 1.13
CA THR A 79 -8.73 27.08 1.27
C THR A 79 -10.09 27.64 1.64
N PHE A 80 -11.17 27.00 1.20
CA PHE A 80 -12.50 27.33 1.66
C PHE A 80 -12.69 26.86 3.10
N GLN A 81 -13.32 27.72 3.92
CA GLN A 81 -13.66 27.41 5.30
C GLN A 81 -15.16 27.59 5.53
N THR A 82 -15.74 26.71 6.33
CA THR A 82 -17.15 26.82 6.71
C THR A 82 -17.40 28.01 7.64
N LYS A 83 -18.65 28.47 7.71
CA LYS A 83 -19.06 29.55 8.62
C LYS A 83 -19.07 29.14 10.09
N GLU A 84 -19.26 27.87 10.38
CA GLU A 84 -19.30 27.28 11.72
C GLU A 84 -17.90 27.11 12.29
N SER A 85 -17.39 28.12 12.99
CA SER A 85 -16.05 28.06 13.58
C SER A 85 -15.99 27.48 15.01
N LEU A 86 -17.15 27.32 15.67
CA LEU A 86 -17.23 26.79 17.04
C LEU A 86 -17.65 25.33 17.14
N ASN A 87 -18.18 24.76 16.07
CA ASN A 87 -18.61 23.38 16.05
C ASN A 87 -17.48 22.52 15.44
N THR A 88 -16.89 21.64 16.22
CA THR A 88 -15.74 20.84 15.82
C THR A 88 -16.03 19.85 14.68
N VAL A 89 -17.30 19.49 14.45
CA VAL A 89 -17.71 18.58 13.35
C VAL A 89 -17.97 19.34 12.06
N TYR A 90 -18.56 20.55 12.15
CA TYR A 90 -18.95 21.35 10.99
C TYR A 90 -17.97 22.49 10.66
N SER A 91 -16.91 22.64 11.45
CA SER A 91 -15.84 23.61 11.20
C SER A 91 -14.71 22.93 10.43
N TYR A 92 -14.77 22.95 9.10
CA TYR A 92 -13.76 22.29 8.27
C TYR A 92 -13.24 23.20 7.16
N ALA A 93 -12.01 22.92 6.72
CA ALA A 93 -11.45 23.37 5.46
C ALA A 93 -11.78 22.36 4.37
N SER A 94 -12.13 22.82 3.17
CA SER A 94 -12.48 21.94 2.05
C SER A 94 -12.08 22.56 0.71
N ASP A 95 -11.30 21.82 -0.05
CA ASP A 95 -10.97 22.21 -1.42
C ASP A 95 -12.07 21.89 -2.43
N ASP A 96 -13.11 21.14 -2.05
CA ASP A 96 -14.26 20.81 -2.90
C ASP A 96 -14.97 22.04 -3.44
N PHE A 97 -14.96 23.15 -2.69
CA PHE A 97 -15.54 24.42 -3.10
C PHE A 97 -15.10 24.87 -4.50
N TYR A 98 -13.84 24.60 -4.83
CA TYR A 98 -13.26 24.97 -6.14
C TYR A 98 -13.73 24.08 -7.29
N GLY A 99 -14.36 22.94 -6.98
CA GLY A 99 -14.84 21.98 -7.96
C GLY A 99 -16.36 21.98 -8.15
N ILE A 100 -17.11 22.78 -7.37
CA ILE A 100 -18.57 22.91 -7.48
C ILE A 100 -18.86 24.09 -8.38
N LEU A 101 -19.10 23.82 -9.69
CA LEU A 101 -18.98 24.85 -10.74
C LEU A 101 -20.31 25.24 -11.41
N ASP A 102 -21.41 24.54 -11.13
CA ASP A 102 -22.71 24.87 -11.71
C ASP A 102 -23.28 26.19 -11.17
N ALA A 103 -24.21 26.80 -11.92
CA ALA A 103 -24.60 28.21 -11.74
C ALA A 103 -25.26 28.53 -10.38
N ASN A 104 -25.99 27.57 -9.82
CA ASN A 104 -26.77 27.76 -8.59
C ASN A 104 -26.20 26.96 -7.41
N GLU A 105 -24.94 26.54 -7.49
CA GLU A 105 -24.26 25.72 -6.51
C GLU A 105 -23.07 26.44 -5.87
N GLY A 106 -22.47 25.83 -4.85
CA GLY A 106 -21.25 26.28 -4.20
C GLY A 106 -21.47 27.17 -2.99
N ASN A 107 -22.67 27.62 -2.68
CA ASN A 107 -22.94 28.31 -1.43
C ASN A 107 -22.72 27.32 -0.27
N ASP A 108 -21.87 27.69 0.70
CA ASP A 108 -21.45 26.83 1.80
C ASP A 108 -20.89 25.45 1.33
N ALA A 109 -20.25 25.41 0.16
CA ALA A 109 -19.75 24.21 -0.52
C ALA A 109 -20.84 23.15 -0.78
N VAL A 110 -22.10 23.55 -0.93
CA VAL A 110 -23.22 22.67 -1.32
C VAL A 110 -23.27 22.55 -2.84
N GLY A 111 -23.42 21.34 -3.36
CA GLY A 111 -23.50 21.04 -4.79
C GLY A 111 -22.73 19.78 -5.17
N LEU A 112 -22.75 19.44 -6.46
CA LEU A 112 -21.96 18.34 -6.99
C LEU A 112 -20.54 18.81 -7.37
N ILE A 113 -19.59 17.93 -7.23
CA ILE A 113 -18.20 18.19 -7.63
C ILE A 113 -18.07 17.85 -9.11
N ASP A 114 -17.81 18.84 -9.95
CA ASP A 114 -17.72 18.73 -11.40
C ASP A 114 -16.34 18.35 -11.91
N ILE A 115 -15.30 18.65 -11.13
CA ILE A 115 -13.89 18.39 -11.46
C ILE A 115 -13.15 17.78 -10.28
N GLY A 116 -12.13 16.95 -10.55
CA GLY A 116 -11.28 16.40 -9.50
C GLY A 116 -10.33 17.46 -8.93
N ILE A 117 -10.26 17.57 -7.60
CA ILE A 117 -9.40 18.51 -6.90
C ILE A 117 -8.35 17.76 -6.10
N GLY A 118 -7.11 18.25 -6.11
CA GLY A 118 -6.06 17.80 -5.22
C GLY A 118 -5.21 18.96 -4.75
N ARG A 119 -4.52 18.77 -3.62
CA ARG A 119 -3.63 19.78 -3.03
C ARG A 119 -2.25 19.20 -2.78
N PHE A 120 -1.21 19.99 -3.06
CA PHE A 120 0.12 19.80 -2.51
C PHE A 120 0.32 20.79 -1.36
N PRO A 121 0.33 20.32 -0.10
CA PRO A 121 0.52 21.18 1.08
C PRO A 121 2.00 21.56 1.24
N VAL A 122 2.55 22.27 0.25
CA VAL A 122 3.99 22.61 0.19
C VAL A 122 4.20 24.08 0.53
N ASN A 123 5.19 24.34 1.36
CA ASN A 123 5.52 25.68 1.86
C ASN A 123 6.82 26.22 1.29
N THR A 124 7.72 25.34 0.87
CA THR A 124 9.07 25.69 0.38
C THR A 124 9.30 25.19 -1.05
N ALA A 125 10.30 25.75 -1.70
CA ALA A 125 10.71 25.30 -3.04
C ALA A 125 11.27 23.86 -3.03
N GLU A 126 11.90 23.48 -1.94
CA GLU A 126 12.41 22.12 -1.70
C GLU A 126 11.28 21.11 -1.60
N GLU A 127 10.25 21.38 -0.80
CA GLU A 127 9.06 20.54 -0.70
C GLU A 127 8.32 20.46 -2.04
N ALA A 128 8.16 21.58 -2.73
CA ALA A 128 7.55 21.63 -4.06
C ALA A 128 8.33 20.77 -5.08
N LYS A 129 9.66 20.87 -5.06
CA LYS A 129 10.52 20.03 -5.91
C LYS A 129 10.36 18.55 -5.59
N MET A 130 10.41 18.19 -4.31
CA MET A 130 10.27 16.82 -3.82
C MET A 130 8.91 16.23 -4.22
N ALA A 131 7.79 16.94 -4.00
CA ALA A 131 6.46 16.48 -4.37
C ALA A 131 6.34 16.20 -5.88
N VAL A 132 6.90 17.09 -6.72
CA VAL A 132 6.95 16.90 -8.18
C VAL A 132 7.83 15.70 -8.57
N ASP A 133 8.99 15.54 -7.93
CA ASP A 133 9.90 14.42 -8.20
C ASP A 133 9.25 13.08 -7.84
N LYS A 134 8.56 12.99 -6.69
CA LYS A 134 7.78 11.81 -6.28
C LYS A 134 6.70 11.44 -7.32
N CYS A 135 5.90 12.43 -7.75
CA CYS A 135 4.83 12.18 -8.73
C CYS A 135 5.38 11.69 -10.06
N ILE A 136 6.43 12.33 -10.59
CA ILE A 136 7.03 11.91 -11.86
C ILE A 136 7.65 10.51 -11.73
N PHE A 137 8.37 10.24 -10.64
CA PHE A 137 8.95 8.92 -10.39
C PHE A 137 7.89 7.83 -10.31
N TYR A 138 6.81 8.07 -9.55
CA TYR A 138 5.71 7.12 -9.38
C TYR A 138 4.97 6.84 -10.70
N ALA A 139 4.72 7.89 -11.50
CA ALA A 139 4.01 7.78 -12.77
C ALA A 139 4.84 7.13 -13.88
N THR A 140 6.17 7.14 -13.75
CA THR A 140 7.07 6.60 -14.77
C THR A 140 7.38 5.14 -14.44
N ASN A 141 6.85 4.21 -15.25
CA ASN A 141 7.21 2.81 -15.11
C ASN A 141 8.68 2.60 -15.42
N SER A 142 9.39 1.98 -14.48
CA SER A 142 10.79 1.59 -14.61
C SER A 142 11.09 0.42 -13.67
N SER A 143 12.15 -0.32 -13.92
CA SER A 143 12.62 -1.40 -13.05
C SER A 143 12.91 -0.94 -11.60
N LEU A 144 13.03 0.38 -11.37
CA LEU A 144 13.27 0.93 -10.03
C LEU A 144 12.01 1.03 -9.16
N ASN A 145 10.83 1.12 -9.75
CA ASN A 145 9.56 1.29 -9.03
C ASN A 145 8.49 0.24 -9.37
N MET A 146 8.82 -0.74 -10.19
CA MET A 146 8.01 -1.94 -10.41
C MET A 146 8.31 -2.98 -9.33
N GLY A 147 7.38 -3.87 -9.03
CA GLY A 147 7.54 -4.95 -8.07
C GLY A 147 6.20 -5.52 -7.61
N ASP A 148 6.24 -6.66 -6.95
CA ASP A 148 5.06 -7.39 -6.47
C ASP A 148 4.24 -6.62 -5.41
N TRP A 149 4.81 -5.52 -4.85
CA TRP A 149 4.10 -4.60 -3.97
C TRP A 149 2.85 -4.00 -4.63
N ARG A 150 2.83 -3.92 -5.98
CA ARG A 150 1.65 -3.48 -6.76
C ARG A 150 0.47 -4.46 -6.68
N ASN A 151 0.69 -5.67 -6.18
CA ASN A 151 -0.35 -6.68 -5.95
C ASN A 151 -0.87 -6.73 -4.51
N LYS A 152 -0.37 -5.87 -3.61
CA LYS A 152 -0.72 -5.90 -2.19
C LYS A 152 -1.57 -4.72 -1.78
N LEU A 153 -2.61 -4.98 -0.98
CA LEU A 153 -3.42 -3.97 -0.31
C LEU A 153 -3.40 -4.26 1.20
N CYS A 154 -3.14 -3.26 2.03
CA CYS A 154 -3.13 -3.41 3.49
C CYS A 154 -4.35 -2.73 4.10
N PHE A 155 -5.07 -3.45 4.96
CA PHE A 155 -6.27 -2.98 5.66
C PHE A 155 -6.02 -2.97 7.15
N VAL A 156 -6.05 -1.77 7.74
CA VAL A 156 -5.83 -1.55 9.17
C VAL A 156 -7.13 -1.06 9.79
N ALA A 157 -7.52 -1.66 10.92
CA ALA A 157 -8.66 -1.20 11.69
C ALA A 157 -8.37 -1.21 13.19
N ASP A 158 -8.85 -0.18 13.88
CA ASP A 158 -8.84 -0.17 15.34
C ASP A 158 -9.99 -1.00 15.94
N ASN A 159 -9.96 -1.16 17.27
CA ASN A 159 -10.96 -1.88 18.06
C ASN A 159 -12.01 -0.93 18.68
N GLY A 160 -12.01 0.35 18.29
CA GLY A 160 -12.92 1.34 18.83
C GLY A 160 -14.40 1.08 18.50
N ASN A 161 -15.28 1.71 19.28
CA ASN A 161 -16.73 1.64 19.10
C ASN A 161 -17.26 0.19 19.08
N SER A 162 -16.81 -0.65 20.02
CA SER A 162 -17.17 -2.07 20.11
C SER A 162 -16.88 -2.84 18.82
N ASN A 163 -15.67 -2.74 18.31
CA ASN A 163 -15.21 -3.37 17.08
C ASN A 163 -15.98 -2.95 15.79
N THR A 164 -16.64 -1.79 15.80
CA THR A 164 -17.38 -1.32 14.63
C THR A 164 -16.45 -1.10 13.43
N HIS A 165 -15.29 -0.47 13.63
CA HIS A 165 -14.32 -0.20 12.57
C HIS A 165 -13.77 -1.49 11.97
N PHE A 166 -13.37 -2.44 12.81
CA PHE A 166 -13.01 -3.79 12.38
C PHE A 166 -14.11 -4.44 11.52
N ARG A 167 -15.38 -4.42 11.99
CA ARG A 167 -16.51 -5.03 11.25
C ARG A 167 -16.77 -4.32 9.91
N GLN A 168 -16.60 -3.01 9.84
CA GLN A 168 -16.71 -2.26 8.58
C GLN A 168 -15.67 -2.74 7.57
N VAL A 169 -14.42 -2.88 8.00
CA VAL A 169 -13.33 -3.34 7.11
C VAL A 169 -13.54 -4.80 6.73
N GLU A 170 -13.66 -5.71 7.71
CA GLU A 170 -13.70 -7.15 7.45
C GLU A 170 -14.99 -7.62 6.78
N LYS A 171 -16.14 -7.02 7.07
CA LYS A 171 -17.44 -7.52 6.58
C LYS A 171 -17.99 -6.73 5.39
N GLN A 172 -17.42 -5.56 5.07
CA GLN A 172 -17.92 -4.71 3.98
C GLN A 172 -16.82 -4.37 2.96
N ILE A 173 -15.67 -3.83 3.40
CA ILE A 173 -14.63 -3.37 2.47
C ILE A 173 -13.88 -4.56 1.86
N CYS A 174 -13.32 -5.47 2.67
CA CYS A 174 -12.54 -6.60 2.16
C CYS A 174 -13.36 -7.49 1.20
N PRO A 175 -14.62 -7.90 1.52
CA PRO A 175 -15.43 -8.69 0.59
C PRO A 175 -15.75 -7.96 -0.71
N LEU A 176 -15.97 -6.64 -0.68
CA LEU A 176 -16.14 -5.85 -1.89
C LEU A 176 -14.91 -5.99 -2.79
N ILE A 177 -13.69 -5.78 -2.25
CA ILE A 177 -12.45 -5.84 -3.03
C ILE A 177 -12.17 -7.26 -3.53
N GLU A 178 -12.38 -8.28 -2.70
CA GLU A 178 -12.23 -9.68 -3.11
C GLU A 178 -13.14 -10.06 -4.28
N ASN A 179 -14.29 -9.38 -4.41
CA ASN A 179 -15.22 -9.55 -5.51
C ASN A 179 -14.84 -8.75 -6.76
N ILE A 180 -14.51 -7.45 -6.62
CA ILE A 180 -14.30 -6.56 -7.79
C ILE A 180 -12.86 -6.56 -8.30
N ALA A 181 -11.89 -6.88 -7.44
CA ALA A 181 -10.46 -6.82 -7.73
C ALA A 181 -9.68 -8.01 -7.14
N PRO A 182 -10.08 -9.27 -7.44
CA PRO A 182 -9.53 -10.49 -6.82
C PRO A 182 -8.05 -10.75 -7.13
N VAL A 183 -7.45 -10.00 -8.03
CA VAL A 183 -6.03 -10.08 -8.37
C VAL A 183 -5.16 -9.63 -7.19
N TYR A 184 -5.64 -8.70 -6.36
CA TYR A 184 -4.89 -8.21 -5.22
C TYR A 184 -4.86 -9.19 -4.04
N ASN A 185 -3.79 -9.13 -3.28
CA ASN A 185 -3.61 -9.86 -2.03
C ASN A 185 -3.87 -8.90 -0.88
N LEU A 186 -4.73 -9.31 0.05
CA LEU A 186 -5.15 -8.47 1.17
C LEU A 186 -4.36 -8.84 2.41
N ASP A 187 -3.59 -7.89 2.93
CA ASP A 187 -2.99 -7.96 4.27
C ASP A 187 -3.91 -7.24 5.26
N LYS A 188 -4.10 -7.80 6.47
CA LYS A 188 -5.07 -7.31 7.44
C LYS A 188 -4.43 -7.15 8.81
N ILE A 189 -4.41 -5.92 9.30
CA ILE A 189 -3.87 -5.54 10.61
C ILE A 189 -5.01 -5.00 11.48
N TYR A 190 -5.60 -5.85 12.29
CA TYR A 190 -6.67 -5.49 13.22
C TYR A 190 -6.10 -5.38 14.63
N ILE A 191 -6.19 -4.23 15.28
CA ILE A 191 -5.56 -3.99 16.59
C ILE A 191 -5.99 -5.05 17.59
N ASP A 192 -7.27 -5.41 17.62
CA ASP A 192 -7.80 -6.43 18.55
C ASP A 192 -7.32 -7.87 18.26
N ALA A 193 -6.56 -8.09 17.19
CA ALA A 193 -5.90 -9.38 16.94
C ALA A 193 -4.52 -9.50 17.62
N TYR A 194 -4.00 -8.42 18.16
CA TYR A 194 -2.67 -8.34 18.78
C TYR A 194 -2.77 -8.11 20.28
N LYS A 195 -1.81 -8.65 21.02
CA LYS A 195 -1.75 -8.44 22.48
C LYS A 195 -1.35 -6.98 22.79
N PRO A 196 -2.18 -6.25 23.52
CA PRO A 196 -1.81 -4.91 23.97
C PRO A 196 -0.73 -4.98 25.06
N VAL A 197 0.18 -4.01 25.04
CA VAL A 197 1.22 -3.81 26.06
C VAL A 197 0.85 -2.59 26.89
N SER A 198 0.71 -2.77 28.21
CA SER A 198 0.43 -1.66 29.13
C SER A 198 1.69 -0.84 29.38
N THR A 199 1.62 0.46 29.18
CA THR A 199 2.70 1.42 29.44
C THR A 199 2.20 2.55 30.36
N PRO A 200 3.10 3.36 30.96
CA PRO A 200 2.68 4.55 31.72
C PRO A 200 1.88 5.57 30.90
N SER A 201 2.01 5.56 29.58
CA SER A 201 1.29 6.44 28.65
C SER A 201 0.01 5.81 28.06
N GLY A 202 -0.45 4.69 28.57
CA GLY A 202 -1.62 3.95 28.09
C GLY A 202 -1.28 2.60 27.45
N GLN A 203 -2.26 1.97 26.84
CA GLN A 203 -2.04 0.75 26.08
C GLN A 203 -1.34 1.05 24.77
N LYS A 204 -0.45 0.16 24.35
CA LYS A 204 0.26 0.19 23.07
C LYS A 204 0.12 -1.14 22.36
N CYS A 205 0.25 -1.13 21.04
CA CYS A 205 0.19 -2.31 20.20
C CYS A 205 1.42 -2.38 19.27
N PRO A 206 2.62 -2.72 19.80
CA PRO A 206 3.87 -2.68 19.03
C PRO A 206 3.87 -3.58 17.82
N ASP A 207 3.25 -4.76 17.90
CA ASP A 207 3.21 -5.72 16.79
C ASP A 207 2.36 -5.20 15.62
N ALA A 208 1.23 -4.53 15.89
CA ALA A 208 0.44 -3.87 14.84
C ALA A 208 1.22 -2.70 14.22
N ASN A 209 1.91 -1.90 15.03
CA ASN A 209 2.78 -0.83 14.56
C ASN A 209 3.91 -1.36 13.66
N ALA A 210 4.59 -2.43 14.10
CA ALA A 210 5.63 -3.08 13.31
C ALA A 210 5.07 -3.64 11.98
N GLY A 211 3.87 -4.22 11.99
CA GLY A 211 3.18 -4.70 10.80
C GLY A 211 2.88 -3.58 9.79
N ILE A 212 2.39 -2.42 10.26
CA ILE A 212 2.14 -1.25 9.40
C ILE A 212 3.46 -0.75 8.78
N THR A 213 4.48 -0.56 9.60
CA THR A 213 5.80 -0.10 9.15
C THR A 213 6.42 -1.07 8.15
N SER A 214 6.31 -2.39 8.40
CA SER A 214 6.79 -3.43 7.48
C SER A 214 6.06 -3.37 6.13
N ASN A 215 4.74 -3.20 6.12
CA ASN A 215 3.98 -3.04 4.87
C ASN A 215 4.43 -1.81 4.06
N VAL A 216 4.65 -0.67 4.72
CA VAL A 216 5.13 0.53 4.04
C VAL A 216 6.54 0.34 3.50
N GLN A 217 7.46 -0.20 4.30
CA GLN A 217 8.88 -0.36 3.91
C GLN A 217 9.09 -1.41 2.82
N ASN A 218 8.41 -2.57 2.93
CA ASN A 218 8.52 -3.65 1.95
C ASN A 218 7.65 -3.42 0.71
N GLY A 219 6.73 -2.47 0.78
CA GLY A 219 5.85 -2.04 -0.31
C GLY A 219 4.45 -2.64 -0.25
N VAL A 220 3.50 -1.75 -0.44
CA VAL A 220 2.07 -2.00 -0.59
C VAL A 220 1.49 -0.96 -1.53
N LEU A 221 0.57 -1.34 -2.41
CA LEU A 221 -0.02 -0.43 -3.39
C LEU A 221 -0.93 0.62 -2.75
N LEU A 222 -1.70 0.17 -1.76
CA LEU A 222 -2.61 1.01 -1.00
C LEU A 222 -2.69 0.51 0.44
N ILE A 223 -2.71 1.45 1.39
CA ILE A 223 -2.98 1.20 2.79
C ILE A 223 -4.28 1.91 3.19
N ASN A 224 -5.22 1.15 3.74
CA ASN A 224 -6.47 1.65 4.29
C ASN A 224 -6.42 1.65 5.80
N TYR A 225 -6.76 2.76 6.40
CA TYR A 225 -7.03 2.83 7.83
C TYR A 225 -8.48 3.23 8.09
N THR A 226 -9.16 2.49 8.95
CA THR A 226 -10.51 2.82 9.45
C THR A 226 -10.49 2.74 10.97
N GLY A 227 -10.66 3.88 11.63
CA GLY A 227 -10.53 3.93 13.08
C GLY A 227 -10.46 5.32 13.65
N HIS A 228 -10.19 5.39 14.97
CA HIS A 228 -9.89 6.63 15.66
C HIS A 228 -8.50 7.16 15.28
N GLY A 229 -8.32 8.47 15.34
CA GLY A 229 -7.04 9.10 15.09
C GLY A 229 -7.15 10.62 15.22
N GLY A 230 -6.09 11.29 14.85
CA GLY A 230 -5.99 12.74 14.92
C GLY A 230 -4.77 13.26 14.18
N GLU A 231 -4.42 14.50 14.41
CA GLU A 231 -3.31 15.21 13.76
C GLU A 231 -1.96 14.50 13.93
N THR A 232 -1.78 13.69 14.99
CA THR A 232 -0.49 13.09 15.34
C THR A 232 -0.34 11.61 14.97
N GLY A 233 -1.44 10.94 14.50
CA GLY A 233 -1.36 9.53 14.13
C GLY A 233 -2.67 8.76 14.24
N TRP A 234 -2.56 7.42 14.27
CA TRP A 234 -3.67 6.48 14.28
C TRP A 234 -3.82 5.79 15.64
N ALA A 235 -5.05 5.66 16.08
CA ALA A 235 -5.51 5.03 17.31
C ALA A 235 -4.91 5.61 18.60
N GLU A 236 -5.57 5.39 19.72
CA GLU A 236 -5.05 5.77 21.07
C GLU A 236 -3.79 4.97 21.43
N GLU A 237 -3.70 3.74 20.92
CA GLU A 237 -2.55 2.86 21.06
C GLU A 237 -1.31 3.36 20.33
N GLY A 238 -1.46 4.36 19.43
CA GLY A 238 -0.38 4.96 18.67
C GLY A 238 0.26 3.96 17.71
N ILE A 239 -0.56 3.25 16.94
CA ILE A 239 -0.10 2.24 15.96
C ILE A 239 0.60 2.87 14.75
N LEU A 240 0.43 4.16 14.54
CA LEU A 240 1.20 4.97 13.60
C LEU A 240 1.39 6.36 14.20
N THR A 241 2.64 6.83 14.26
CA THR A 241 3.03 8.13 14.80
C THR A 241 3.88 8.92 13.80
N ILE A 242 4.01 10.23 14.02
CA ILE A 242 4.86 11.11 13.19
C ILE A 242 6.32 10.64 13.18
N SER A 243 6.82 10.06 14.30
CA SER A 243 8.19 9.56 14.38
C SER A 243 8.45 8.42 13.40
N GLU A 244 7.53 7.46 13.33
CA GLU A 244 7.62 6.34 12.39
C GLU A 244 7.51 6.83 10.95
N ILE A 245 6.54 7.71 10.65
CA ILE A 245 6.36 8.28 9.31
C ILE A 245 7.66 8.94 8.81
N LYS A 246 8.34 9.69 9.68
CA LYS A 246 9.62 10.35 9.34
C LYS A 246 10.77 9.37 9.12
N SER A 247 10.70 8.17 9.67
CA SER A 247 11.72 7.13 9.51
C SER A 247 11.60 6.32 8.21
N TRP A 248 10.49 6.42 7.50
CA TRP A 248 10.26 5.63 6.30
C TRP A 248 11.18 6.02 5.13
N THR A 249 11.68 5.00 4.42
CA THR A 249 12.63 5.14 3.29
C THR A 249 12.14 4.45 2.02
N ASN A 250 10.84 4.32 1.88
CA ASN A 250 10.13 3.57 0.85
C ASN A 250 9.90 4.37 -0.45
N TYR A 251 10.87 5.15 -0.92
CA TYR A 251 10.72 6.00 -2.12
C TYR A 251 10.36 5.23 -3.39
N LYS A 252 10.81 3.96 -3.50
CA LYS A 252 10.59 3.13 -4.69
C LYS A 252 9.18 2.51 -4.77
N ASN A 253 8.48 2.42 -3.65
CA ASN A 253 7.22 1.69 -3.49
C ASN A 253 6.21 2.45 -2.62
N MET A 254 6.06 3.76 -2.89
CA MET A 254 5.17 4.64 -2.13
C MET A 254 3.70 4.25 -2.28
N PRO A 255 2.98 3.93 -1.19
CA PRO A 255 1.55 3.63 -1.24
C PRO A 255 0.66 4.86 -1.43
N VAL A 256 -0.57 4.60 -1.84
CA VAL A 256 -1.69 5.51 -1.63
C VAL A 256 -2.30 5.22 -0.25
N PHE A 257 -2.64 6.26 0.50
CA PHE A 257 -3.32 6.17 1.78
C PHE A 257 -4.81 6.50 1.63
N MET A 258 -5.69 5.60 2.09
CA MET A 258 -7.10 5.88 2.34
C MET A 258 -7.31 5.89 3.85
N THR A 259 -7.52 7.07 4.44
CA THR A 259 -7.59 7.23 5.89
C THR A 259 -8.97 7.71 6.33
N ALA A 260 -9.82 6.77 6.70
CA ALA A 260 -11.16 7.01 7.23
C ALA A 260 -11.09 7.23 8.75
N THR A 261 -10.50 8.35 9.16
CA THR A 261 -10.26 8.74 10.56
C THR A 261 -10.41 10.26 10.72
N CYS A 262 -10.26 10.77 11.94
CA CYS A 262 -10.40 12.20 12.22
C CYS A 262 -9.08 12.97 12.01
N GLU A 263 -9.12 14.16 11.42
CA GLU A 263 -8.09 15.22 11.42
C GLU A 263 -6.67 14.78 10.99
N PHE A 264 -6.51 13.61 10.38
CA PHE A 264 -5.19 13.06 10.06
C PHE A 264 -4.36 13.96 9.13
N SER A 265 -5.05 14.77 8.31
CA SER A 265 -4.42 15.73 7.38
C SER A 265 -5.02 17.12 7.54
N ARG A 266 -4.96 17.67 8.73
CA ARG A 266 -5.34 19.05 9.04
C ARG A 266 -4.26 20.01 8.53
N TYR A 267 -4.19 20.17 7.20
CA TYR A 267 -3.17 20.98 6.51
C TYR A 267 -3.34 22.49 6.72
N ASP A 268 -4.47 22.94 7.23
CA ASP A 268 -4.78 24.37 7.38
C ASP A 268 -4.32 24.98 8.72
N ASP A 269 -3.58 24.25 9.54
CA ASP A 269 -2.94 24.82 10.74
C ASP A 269 -1.57 25.41 10.39
N PRO A 270 -1.40 26.74 10.48
CA PRO A 270 -0.16 27.38 10.06
C PRO A 270 1.01 27.23 11.05
N ASP A 271 0.79 26.63 12.22
CA ASP A 271 1.85 26.42 13.21
C ASP A 271 2.83 25.34 12.75
N PRO A 272 4.09 25.67 12.47
CA PRO A 272 5.08 24.68 12.00
C PRO A 272 5.38 23.56 13.01
N ALA A 273 5.00 23.73 14.29
CA ALA A 273 5.08 22.69 15.30
C ALA A 273 3.90 21.70 15.24
N ARG A 274 2.88 21.99 14.44
CA ARG A 274 1.63 21.24 14.36
C ARG A 274 1.34 20.68 12.97
N VAL A 275 2.38 20.49 12.15
CA VAL A 275 2.25 19.79 10.86
C VAL A 275 1.66 18.40 11.10
N SER A 276 0.55 18.10 10.44
CA SER A 276 -0.20 16.87 10.68
C SER A 276 0.52 15.62 10.18
N ALA A 277 0.18 14.47 10.75
CA ALA A 277 0.78 13.19 10.35
C ALA A 277 0.55 12.88 8.86
N GLY A 278 -0.62 13.22 8.30
CA GLY A 278 -0.90 13.05 6.88
C GLY A 278 -0.03 13.93 5.98
N GLU A 279 0.25 15.17 6.39
CA GLU A 279 1.22 16.00 5.68
C GLU A 279 2.62 15.40 5.74
N HIS A 280 3.06 14.87 6.90
CA HIS A 280 4.33 14.17 7.01
C HIS A 280 4.41 12.93 6.12
N VAL A 281 3.30 12.20 5.92
CA VAL A 281 3.24 11.09 4.97
C VAL A 281 3.51 11.60 3.54
N PHE A 282 2.87 12.70 3.13
CA PHE A 282 3.05 13.26 1.79
C PHE A 282 4.42 13.92 1.62
N LEU A 283 4.87 14.67 2.62
CA LEU A 283 6.10 15.47 2.57
C LEU A 283 7.38 14.71 2.93
N ASN A 284 7.33 13.41 3.22
CA ASN A 284 8.54 12.63 3.49
C ASN A 284 9.43 12.55 2.23
N PRO A 285 10.66 13.12 2.26
CA PRO A 285 11.55 13.14 1.09
C PRO A 285 12.15 11.78 0.74
N GLN A 286 12.12 10.82 1.65
CA GLN A 286 12.69 9.49 1.46
C GLN A 286 11.62 8.42 1.15
N GLY A 287 10.34 8.82 1.03
CA GLY A 287 9.24 7.89 0.78
C GLY A 287 7.89 8.40 1.24
N GLY A 288 7.30 7.76 2.26
CA GLY A 288 5.95 8.05 2.74
C GLY A 288 4.89 7.57 1.77
N GLY A 289 3.87 8.40 1.52
CA GLY A 289 2.81 8.13 0.54
C GLY A 289 2.89 9.04 -0.69
N ILE A 290 2.32 8.58 -1.80
CA ILE A 290 2.23 9.36 -3.04
C ILE A 290 0.97 10.23 -3.08
N ALA A 291 -0.09 9.78 -2.44
CA ALA A 291 -1.35 10.49 -2.30
C ALA A 291 -2.11 10.00 -1.07
N LEU A 292 -2.92 10.88 -0.47
CA LEU A 292 -3.80 10.56 0.65
C LEU A 292 -5.23 11.01 0.34
N PHE A 293 -6.16 10.09 0.47
CA PHE A 293 -7.60 10.38 0.60
C PHE A 293 -7.90 10.40 2.10
N THR A 294 -8.09 11.58 2.66
CA THR A 294 -7.91 11.82 4.09
C THR A 294 -8.80 12.94 4.60
N THR A 295 -8.82 13.18 5.90
CA THR A 295 -9.72 14.17 6.52
C THR A 295 -8.99 15.36 7.11
N THR A 296 -9.60 16.52 7.01
CA THR A 296 -9.12 17.79 7.60
C THR A 296 -9.70 18.06 8.99
N ARG A 297 -10.78 17.40 9.36
CA ARG A 297 -11.50 17.57 10.64
C ARG A 297 -12.11 16.25 11.08
N LEU A 298 -12.86 16.29 12.18
CA LEU A 298 -13.60 15.15 12.72
C LEU A 298 -14.52 14.54 11.67
N ALA A 299 -14.56 13.22 11.64
CA ALA A 299 -15.33 12.44 10.70
C ALA A 299 -16.26 11.46 11.42
N ASN A 300 -17.37 11.09 10.78
CA ASN A 300 -18.35 10.17 11.33
C ASN A 300 -18.15 8.76 10.74
N ALA A 301 -18.13 7.74 11.58
CA ALA A 301 -17.89 6.35 11.17
C ALA A 301 -18.86 5.84 10.09
N GLY A 302 -20.14 6.25 10.14
CA GLY A 302 -21.15 5.87 9.13
C GLY A 302 -20.90 6.53 7.77
N THR A 303 -20.45 7.79 7.76
CA THR A 303 -20.07 8.51 6.55
C THR A 303 -18.77 7.93 5.99
N ASN A 304 -17.80 7.65 6.85
CA ASN A 304 -16.50 7.10 6.48
C ASN A 304 -16.65 5.79 5.70
N ILE A 305 -17.43 4.84 6.20
CA ILE A 305 -17.62 3.55 5.51
C ILE A 305 -18.31 3.73 4.15
N GLY A 306 -19.38 4.54 4.07
CA GLY A 306 -20.08 4.80 2.81
C GLY A 306 -19.16 5.39 1.74
N LEU A 307 -18.39 6.42 2.11
CA LEU A 307 -17.41 7.03 1.20
C LEU A 307 -16.34 6.03 0.77
N THR A 308 -15.82 5.23 1.70
CA THR A 308 -14.77 4.23 1.43
C THR A 308 -15.27 3.14 0.45
N LEU A 309 -16.51 2.69 0.59
CA LEU A 309 -17.09 1.72 -0.35
C LEU A 309 -17.20 2.30 -1.77
N TYR A 310 -17.69 3.53 -1.94
CA TYR A 310 -17.73 4.18 -3.25
C TYR A 310 -16.35 4.51 -3.80
N PHE A 311 -15.37 4.82 -2.92
CA PHE A 311 -13.98 5.00 -3.29
C PHE A 311 -13.42 3.74 -3.96
N TYR A 312 -13.58 2.56 -3.33
CA TYR A 312 -13.07 1.30 -3.89
C TYR A 312 -13.82 0.84 -5.13
N ASP A 313 -15.15 0.99 -5.14
CA ASP A 313 -15.96 0.69 -6.32
C ASP A 313 -15.47 1.49 -7.54
N THR A 314 -15.13 2.76 -7.34
CA THR A 314 -14.59 3.62 -8.39
C THR A 314 -13.15 3.27 -8.73
N LEU A 315 -12.28 3.14 -7.72
CA LEU A 315 -10.84 2.97 -7.89
C LEU A 315 -10.50 1.75 -8.76
N PHE A 316 -11.21 0.65 -8.58
CA PHE A 316 -10.96 -0.60 -9.31
C PHE A 316 -11.86 -0.82 -10.53
N SER A 317 -12.68 0.16 -10.89
CA SER A 317 -13.55 0.09 -12.07
C SER A 317 -12.95 0.83 -13.26
N LYS A 318 -12.89 0.17 -14.41
CA LYS A 318 -12.46 0.78 -15.67
C LYS A 318 -13.62 1.48 -16.36
N SER A 319 -13.37 2.67 -16.89
CA SER A 319 -14.27 3.37 -17.81
C SER A 319 -13.60 3.50 -19.17
N ASN A 320 -14.24 3.05 -20.25
CA ASN A 320 -13.66 3.00 -21.59
C ASN A 320 -12.29 2.29 -21.66
N GLY A 321 -12.11 1.24 -20.86
CA GLY A 321 -10.86 0.46 -20.79
C GLY A 321 -9.77 1.06 -19.92
N GLU A 322 -9.94 2.26 -19.39
CA GLU A 322 -8.97 2.98 -18.58
C GLU A 322 -9.38 3.02 -17.10
N TYR A 323 -8.42 2.85 -16.20
CA TYR A 323 -8.62 3.10 -14.78
C TYR A 323 -8.74 4.61 -14.48
N PRO A 324 -9.50 5.00 -13.45
CA PRO A 324 -9.72 6.40 -13.10
C PRO A 324 -8.43 7.05 -12.59
N ARG A 325 -8.38 8.38 -12.65
CA ARG A 325 -7.41 9.21 -11.96
C ARG A 325 -7.88 9.55 -10.55
N PHE A 326 -6.99 9.92 -9.66
CA PHE A 326 -7.35 10.18 -8.25
C PHE A 326 -8.44 11.24 -8.10
N GLY A 327 -8.41 12.28 -8.94
CA GLY A 327 -9.46 13.30 -8.96
C GLY A 327 -10.83 12.76 -9.37
N ASP A 328 -10.89 11.81 -10.32
CA ASP A 328 -12.15 11.15 -10.70
C ASP A 328 -12.67 10.29 -9.53
N VAL A 329 -11.79 9.58 -8.82
CA VAL A 329 -12.15 8.70 -7.70
C VAL A 329 -12.79 9.50 -6.57
N ILE A 330 -12.14 10.59 -6.11
CA ILE A 330 -12.64 11.34 -4.96
C ILE A 330 -13.93 12.09 -5.29
N SER A 331 -14.02 12.73 -6.44
CA SER A 331 -15.23 13.47 -6.83
C SER A 331 -16.43 12.53 -7.02
N TYR A 332 -16.24 11.38 -7.68
CA TYR A 332 -17.30 10.41 -7.87
C TYR A 332 -17.78 9.79 -6.55
N ALA A 333 -16.84 9.37 -5.69
CA ALA A 333 -17.19 8.78 -4.39
C ALA A 333 -18.01 9.75 -3.52
N LYS A 334 -17.59 11.02 -3.47
CA LYS A 334 -18.31 12.07 -2.72
C LYS A 334 -19.69 12.36 -3.29
N ASN A 335 -19.81 12.50 -4.61
CA ASN A 335 -21.09 12.72 -5.27
C ASN A 335 -22.06 11.55 -5.05
N ARG A 336 -21.57 10.33 -5.03
CA ARG A 336 -22.37 9.13 -4.75
C ARG A 336 -22.81 9.05 -3.29
N MET A 337 -21.92 9.44 -2.36
CA MET A 337 -22.19 9.37 -0.91
C MET A 337 -23.21 10.42 -0.46
N GLY A 338 -23.03 11.68 -0.85
CA GLY A 338 -23.82 12.81 -0.34
C GLY A 338 -24.84 13.36 -1.32
N GLY A 339 -24.76 12.99 -2.61
CA GLY A 339 -25.58 13.65 -3.62
C GLY A 339 -25.38 15.15 -3.61
N PHE A 340 -26.45 15.91 -3.72
CA PHE A 340 -26.39 17.37 -3.74
C PHE A 340 -25.93 18.00 -2.42
N ASP A 341 -26.35 17.44 -1.26
CA ASP A 341 -25.89 17.85 0.07
C ASP A 341 -24.85 16.86 0.61
N ALA A 342 -23.62 17.03 0.18
CA ALA A 342 -22.48 16.23 0.61
C ALA A 342 -21.71 16.83 1.79
N SER A 343 -22.36 17.66 2.64
CA SER A 343 -21.68 18.37 3.75
C SER A 343 -20.86 17.45 4.66
N LEU A 344 -21.35 16.23 4.92
CA LEU A 344 -20.67 15.25 5.78
C LEU A 344 -19.38 14.66 5.19
N VAL A 345 -19.10 14.87 3.89
CA VAL A 345 -17.89 14.35 3.21
C VAL A 345 -16.97 15.48 2.73
N ARG A 346 -17.31 16.74 3.00
CA ARG A 346 -16.50 17.91 2.59
C ARG A 346 -15.18 18.01 3.33
N ASN A 347 -15.07 17.43 4.51
CA ASN A 347 -13.82 17.33 5.27
C ASN A 347 -12.84 16.28 4.72
N PHE A 348 -13.26 15.41 3.79
CA PHE A 348 -12.34 14.58 3.04
C PHE A 348 -11.66 15.39 1.94
N VAL A 349 -10.36 15.18 1.77
CA VAL A 349 -9.53 15.86 0.76
C VAL A 349 -8.59 14.86 0.09
N LEU A 350 -8.09 15.23 -1.09
CA LEU A 350 -6.99 14.56 -1.75
C LEU A 350 -5.71 15.41 -1.55
N LEU A 351 -4.81 14.96 -0.67
CA LEU A 351 -3.43 15.43 -0.69
C LEU A 351 -2.68 14.62 -1.74
N GLY A 352 -2.41 15.23 -2.87
CA GLY A 352 -1.81 14.57 -4.03
C GLY A 352 -2.23 15.19 -5.35
N ASP A 353 -1.69 14.66 -6.43
CA ASP A 353 -2.00 15.09 -7.79
C ASP A 353 -3.32 14.45 -8.27
N PRO A 354 -4.37 15.23 -8.56
CA PRO A 354 -5.66 14.70 -9.00
C PRO A 354 -5.59 14.05 -10.40
N ALA A 355 -4.56 14.37 -11.18
CA ALA A 355 -4.37 13.79 -12.51
C ALA A 355 -3.57 12.47 -12.48
N LEU A 356 -3.00 12.09 -11.33
CA LEU A 356 -2.27 10.84 -11.15
C LEU A 356 -3.24 9.64 -11.08
N ARG A 357 -2.74 8.46 -11.47
CA ARG A 357 -3.42 7.17 -11.32
C ARG A 357 -2.70 6.30 -10.31
N LEU A 358 -3.43 5.34 -9.72
CA LEU A 358 -2.80 4.26 -8.97
C LEU A 358 -1.85 3.47 -9.91
N ALA A 359 -0.76 2.93 -9.37
CA ALA A 359 0.21 2.17 -10.16
C ALA A 359 -0.34 0.78 -10.56
N TYR A 360 -1.38 0.79 -11.38
CA TYR A 360 -1.98 -0.45 -11.91
C TYR A 360 -1.02 -1.12 -12.89
N PRO A 361 -0.74 -2.43 -12.74
CA PRO A 361 -0.08 -3.17 -13.80
C PRO A 361 -0.88 -3.10 -15.10
N LYS A 362 -0.16 -2.92 -16.20
CA LYS A 362 -0.79 -2.62 -17.50
C LYS A 362 -1.35 -3.86 -18.18
N TYR A 363 -0.64 -4.99 -18.04
CA TYR A 363 -0.91 -6.24 -18.73
C TYR A 363 -1.36 -7.32 -17.76
N ASN A 364 -1.76 -8.49 -18.28
CA ASN A 364 -2.27 -9.57 -17.46
C ASN A 364 -1.35 -10.79 -17.54
N VAL A 365 -1.32 -11.57 -16.45
CA VAL A 365 -0.68 -12.88 -16.41
C VAL A 365 -1.76 -13.95 -16.27
N VAL A 366 -1.72 -14.95 -17.14
CA VAL A 366 -2.73 -16.03 -17.21
C VAL A 366 -2.05 -17.38 -17.05
N THR A 367 -2.52 -18.20 -16.10
CA THR A 367 -2.12 -19.60 -16.00
C THR A 367 -2.73 -20.39 -17.17
N THR A 368 -1.93 -21.18 -17.85
CA THR A 368 -2.41 -22.05 -18.95
C THR A 368 -2.50 -23.52 -18.54
N HIS A 369 -1.51 -24.02 -17.79
CA HIS A 369 -1.44 -25.42 -17.36
C HIS A 369 -0.97 -25.55 -15.92
N ILE A 370 -1.46 -26.59 -15.25
CA ILE A 370 -0.97 -27.09 -13.96
C ILE A 370 -0.66 -28.58 -14.15
N ASN A 371 0.56 -29.02 -13.88
CA ASN A 371 1.01 -30.42 -14.03
C ASN A 371 0.70 -31.00 -15.42
N GLY A 372 0.88 -30.20 -16.48
CA GLY A 372 0.60 -30.55 -17.86
C GLY A 372 -0.88 -30.57 -18.26
N LYS A 373 -1.81 -30.32 -17.33
CA LYS A 373 -3.26 -30.24 -17.61
C LYS A 373 -3.68 -28.78 -17.87
N PRO A 374 -4.44 -28.50 -18.94
CA PRO A 374 -5.00 -27.17 -19.19
C PRO A 374 -5.94 -26.72 -18.05
N ILE A 375 -5.82 -25.47 -17.61
CA ILE A 375 -6.57 -24.90 -16.47
C ILE A 375 -8.10 -24.77 -16.69
N ASN A 376 -8.58 -24.92 -17.91
CA ASN A 376 -9.99 -24.85 -18.27
C ASN A 376 -10.75 -26.16 -18.00
N GLN A 377 -10.03 -27.23 -17.64
CA GLN A 377 -10.59 -28.52 -17.23
C GLN A 377 -10.92 -28.52 -15.72
N GLU A 378 -11.03 -29.70 -15.14
CA GLU A 378 -11.26 -29.86 -13.69
C GLU A 378 -10.13 -29.22 -12.87
N MET A 379 -10.51 -28.75 -11.66
CA MET A 379 -9.56 -28.16 -10.72
C MET A 379 -8.50 -29.18 -10.31
N ASP A 380 -7.22 -28.89 -10.54
CA ASP A 380 -6.13 -29.80 -10.17
C ASP A 380 -5.85 -29.72 -8.67
N THR A 381 -5.49 -30.85 -8.08
CA THR A 381 -5.16 -30.94 -6.65
C THR A 381 -3.65 -31.09 -6.50
N ILE A 382 -3.05 -30.27 -5.67
CA ILE A 382 -1.64 -30.38 -5.31
C ILE A 382 -1.51 -30.79 -3.83
N PRO A 383 -1.09 -32.01 -3.56
CA PRO A 383 -0.86 -32.51 -2.22
C PRO A 383 0.53 -32.11 -1.70
N ALA A 384 0.73 -32.23 -0.39
CA ALA A 384 2.05 -32.08 0.23
C ALA A 384 3.08 -33.05 -0.41
N MET A 385 4.35 -32.65 -0.41
CA MET A 385 5.47 -33.44 -0.89
C MET A 385 5.37 -33.87 -2.36
N GLN A 386 4.70 -33.08 -3.20
CA GLN A 386 4.61 -33.29 -4.63
C GLN A 386 5.28 -32.18 -5.41
N ALA A 387 6.03 -32.54 -6.45
CA ALA A 387 6.51 -31.56 -7.45
C ALA A 387 5.35 -31.03 -8.28
N VAL A 388 5.34 -29.71 -8.50
CA VAL A 388 4.32 -29.00 -9.28
C VAL A 388 4.99 -28.25 -10.41
N GLU A 389 4.39 -28.32 -11.61
CA GLU A 389 4.74 -27.49 -12.75
C GLU A 389 3.58 -26.56 -13.08
N LEU A 390 3.83 -25.26 -13.13
CA LEU A 390 2.89 -24.23 -13.59
C LEU A 390 3.40 -23.63 -14.89
N LYS A 391 2.51 -23.49 -15.88
CA LYS A 391 2.81 -22.74 -17.11
C LYS A 391 1.79 -21.64 -17.31
N GLY A 392 2.25 -20.53 -17.87
CA GLY A 392 1.40 -19.41 -18.15
C GLY A 392 1.98 -18.45 -19.20
N ILE A 393 1.20 -17.44 -19.49
CA ILE A 393 1.53 -16.42 -20.49
C ILE A 393 1.23 -15.02 -19.97
N VAL A 394 2.00 -14.04 -20.42
CA VAL A 394 1.68 -12.62 -20.30
C VAL A 394 0.80 -12.21 -21.49
N THR A 395 -0.30 -11.51 -21.22
CA THR A 395 -1.29 -11.14 -22.25
C THR A 395 -1.64 -9.67 -22.22
N ASP A 396 -2.11 -9.16 -23.36
CA ASP A 396 -2.75 -7.85 -23.45
C ASP A 396 -4.19 -7.85 -22.88
N GLY A 397 -4.86 -6.70 -22.94
CA GLY A 397 -6.26 -6.56 -22.50
C GLY A 397 -7.29 -7.38 -23.31
N SER A 398 -6.90 -7.92 -24.46
CA SER A 398 -7.70 -8.80 -25.32
C SER A 398 -7.33 -10.27 -25.19
N GLN A 399 -6.51 -10.62 -24.20
CA GLN A 399 -5.99 -11.97 -23.93
C GLN A 399 -5.08 -12.55 -25.02
N HIS A 400 -4.48 -11.72 -25.87
CA HIS A 400 -3.46 -12.15 -26.80
C HIS A 400 -2.09 -12.20 -26.10
N ALA A 401 -1.32 -13.25 -26.36
CA ALA A 401 0.01 -13.38 -25.81
C ALA A 401 0.93 -12.22 -26.27
N LEU A 402 1.66 -11.65 -25.33
CA LEU A 402 2.66 -10.61 -25.59
C LEU A 402 4.02 -11.26 -25.89
N THR A 403 4.22 -11.67 -27.13
CA THR A 403 5.46 -12.34 -27.57
C THR A 403 6.70 -11.44 -27.56
N ASN A 404 6.56 -10.17 -27.25
CA ASN A 404 7.66 -9.21 -27.07
C ASN A 404 7.89 -8.87 -25.57
N PHE A 405 7.37 -9.68 -24.67
CA PHE A 405 7.58 -9.51 -23.23
C PHE A 405 8.66 -10.50 -22.78
N ASP A 406 9.89 -10.00 -22.63
CA ASP A 406 10.97 -10.70 -21.95
C ASP A 406 11.23 -10.01 -20.63
N GLY A 407 11.29 -10.77 -19.52
CA GLY A 407 11.42 -10.21 -18.18
C GLY A 407 11.41 -11.27 -17.08
N GLU A 408 11.01 -10.86 -15.89
CA GLU A 408 10.93 -11.70 -14.70
C GLU A 408 9.50 -11.77 -14.17
N LEU A 409 9.17 -12.89 -13.56
CA LEU A 409 7.91 -13.18 -12.90
C LEU A 409 8.16 -13.44 -11.42
N ASP A 410 7.53 -12.69 -10.55
CA ASP A 410 7.33 -13.04 -9.14
C ASP A 410 6.05 -13.87 -9.01
N ILE A 411 6.12 -15.00 -8.35
CA ILE A 411 4.98 -15.89 -8.12
C ILE A 411 4.84 -16.21 -6.64
N LYS A 412 3.59 -16.20 -6.16
CA LYS A 412 3.20 -16.70 -4.83
C LYS A 412 2.04 -17.66 -4.97
N VAL A 413 2.16 -18.83 -4.38
CA VAL A 413 1.08 -19.81 -4.27
C VAL A 413 0.60 -19.82 -2.83
N PHE A 414 -0.55 -19.23 -2.59
CA PHE A 414 -1.16 -19.17 -1.26
C PHE A 414 -1.91 -20.46 -0.96
N ASP A 415 -1.80 -20.91 0.27
CA ASP A 415 -2.62 -21.98 0.83
C ASP A 415 -4.08 -21.47 1.01
N LYS A 416 -4.89 -22.30 1.63
CA LYS A 416 -6.30 -22.04 1.92
C LYS A 416 -6.49 -20.81 2.81
N VAL A 417 -7.62 -20.16 2.65
CA VAL A 417 -8.08 -19.15 3.60
C VAL A 417 -8.24 -19.76 4.98
N ARG A 418 -7.64 -19.14 5.99
CA ARG A 418 -7.79 -19.52 7.40
C ARG A 418 -8.73 -18.55 8.12
N THR A 419 -9.43 -19.07 9.13
CA THR A 419 -10.29 -18.25 10.00
C THR A 419 -9.60 -18.03 11.34
N LEU A 420 -9.43 -16.77 11.70
CA LEU A 420 -8.84 -16.32 12.94
C LEU A 420 -9.90 -15.61 13.79
N SER A 421 -9.57 -15.33 15.06
CA SER A 421 -10.42 -14.56 15.95
C SER A 421 -9.63 -13.40 16.57
N THR A 422 -10.26 -12.26 16.73
CA THR A 422 -9.76 -11.18 17.57
C THR A 422 -9.78 -11.59 19.04
N LEU A 423 -9.20 -10.78 19.91
CA LEU A 423 -9.08 -11.08 21.34
C LEU A 423 -10.33 -10.68 22.16
N GLY A 424 -11.11 -9.70 21.66
CA GLY A 424 -12.19 -9.07 22.44
C GLY A 424 -11.61 -8.32 23.64
N SER A 425 -10.55 -7.53 23.43
CA SER A 425 -9.69 -7.00 24.49
C SER A 425 -10.30 -5.84 25.27
N LEU A 426 -11.31 -5.15 24.73
CA LEU A 426 -12.00 -4.05 25.42
C LEU A 426 -13.13 -4.54 26.31
N PRO A 427 -13.43 -3.84 27.43
CA PRO A 427 -14.53 -4.20 28.33
C PRO A 427 -15.88 -4.27 27.60
N GLY A 428 -16.50 -5.44 27.61
CA GLY A 428 -17.79 -5.69 26.96
C GLY A 428 -17.71 -6.15 25.52
N ASP A 429 -16.52 -6.25 24.95
CA ASP A 429 -16.30 -6.82 23.62
C ASP A 429 -16.18 -8.35 23.66
N TYR A 430 -16.45 -8.95 22.52
CA TYR A 430 -16.33 -10.40 22.31
C TYR A 430 -15.39 -10.64 21.11
N PRO A 431 -14.68 -11.78 21.09
CA PRO A 431 -13.88 -12.15 19.91
C PRO A 431 -14.74 -12.23 18.65
N ASP A 432 -14.33 -11.50 17.62
CA ASP A 432 -14.91 -11.52 16.29
C ASP A 432 -14.06 -12.38 15.35
N LYS A 433 -14.68 -13.07 14.40
CA LYS A 433 -13.97 -13.87 13.39
C LYS A 433 -13.63 -13.04 12.15
N TYR A 434 -12.43 -13.28 11.63
CA TYR A 434 -11.96 -12.73 10.37
C TYR A 434 -11.22 -13.79 9.54
N THR A 435 -11.07 -13.53 8.25
CA THR A 435 -10.41 -14.43 7.33
C THR A 435 -9.09 -13.84 6.83
N LEU A 436 -8.09 -14.71 6.63
CA LEU A 436 -6.79 -14.32 6.13
C LEU A 436 -6.26 -15.40 5.18
N GLN A 437 -5.65 -15.00 4.06
CA GLN A 437 -4.97 -15.88 3.12
C GLN A 437 -3.53 -15.37 2.95
N ASP A 438 -2.70 -15.65 3.93
CA ASP A 438 -1.33 -15.16 4.08
C ASP A 438 -0.28 -16.28 4.10
N ASN A 439 -0.73 -17.53 4.28
CA ASN A 439 0.14 -18.67 4.24
C ASN A 439 0.49 -19.04 2.79
N PHE A 440 1.76 -19.28 2.50
CA PHE A 440 2.20 -19.70 1.16
C PHE A 440 2.53 -21.19 1.17
N VAL A 441 2.35 -21.86 0.04
CA VAL A 441 2.98 -23.16 -0.24
C VAL A 441 4.22 -22.99 -1.12
N TYR A 442 4.34 -21.85 -1.79
CA TYR A 442 5.51 -21.52 -2.59
C TYR A 442 5.62 -20.00 -2.83
N GLN A 443 6.84 -19.50 -2.82
CA GLN A 443 7.20 -18.18 -3.31
C GLN A 443 8.50 -18.29 -4.10
N GLY A 444 8.53 -17.74 -5.33
CA GLY A 444 9.71 -17.82 -6.17
C GLY A 444 9.69 -16.83 -7.33
N ARG A 445 10.71 -16.96 -8.20
CA ARG A 445 10.91 -16.12 -9.38
C ARG A 445 11.18 -16.99 -10.61
N ALA A 446 10.69 -16.57 -11.77
CA ALA A 446 10.91 -17.25 -13.03
C ALA A 446 11.19 -16.28 -14.17
N THR A 447 11.91 -16.74 -15.17
CA THR A 447 12.13 -16.03 -16.42
C THR A 447 10.86 -16.08 -17.29
N VAL A 448 10.52 -14.94 -17.89
CA VAL A 448 9.52 -14.83 -18.95
C VAL A 448 10.26 -14.60 -20.26
N THR A 449 10.04 -15.47 -21.25
CA THR A 449 10.61 -15.36 -22.59
C THR A 449 9.50 -15.43 -23.63
N ASP A 450 9.50 -14.52 -24.59
CA ASP A 450 8.43 -14.44 -25.61
C ASP A 450 7.00 -14.39 -25.00
N GLY A 451 6.88 -13.84 -23.78
CA GLY A 451 5.63 -13.78 -23.03
C GLY A 451 5.22 -15.07 -22.34
N GLU A 452 6.02 -16.14 -22.41
CA GLU A 452 5.74 -17.45 -21.79
C GLU A 452 6.62 -17.69 -20.56
N PHE A 453 6.12 -18.44 -19.58
CA PHE A 453 6.90 -18.87 -18.42
C PHE A 453 6.55 -20.29 -17.98
N THR A 454 7.52 -20.91 -17.30
CA THR A 454 7.34 -22.18 -16.61
C THR A 454 7.95 -22.08 -15.21
N VAL A 455 7.19 -22.49 -14.19
CA VAL A 455 7.63 -22.51 -12.79
C VAL A 455 7.53 -23.94 -12.28
N GLN A 456 8.58 -24.41 -11.61
CA GLN A 456 8.57 -25.68 -10.91
C GLN A 456 8.84 -25.46 -9.43
N PHE A 457 8.17 -26.21 -8.56
CA PHE A 457 8.41 -26.19 -7.12
C PHE A 457 7.96 -27.49 -6.45
N MET A 458 8.41 -27.70 -5.22
CA MET A 458 7.98 -28.77 -4.36
C MET A 458 7.02 -28.24 -3.30
N VAL A 459 5.88 -28.86 -3.13
CA VAL A 459 4.93 -28.50 -2.06
C VAL A 459 5.47 -28.97 -0.72
N PRO A 460 5.60 -28.09 0.27
CA PRO A 460 6.14 -28.43 1.57
C PRO A 460 5.30 -29.46 2.33
N ARG A 461 5.98 -30.15 3.25
CA ARG A 461 5.36 -31.11 4.15
C ARG A 461 4.37 -30.44 5.12
N ASP A 462 4.60 -29.19 5.48
CA ASP A 462 3.89 -28.45 6.55
C ASP A 462 2.60 -27.76 6.12
N ILE A 463 2.00 -28.15 5.00
CA ILE A 463 0.68 -27.61 4.64
C ILE A 463 -0.42 -28.23 5.51
N ASP A 464 -1.55 -27.56 5.61
CA ASP A 464 -2.77 -28.18 6.13
C ASP A 464 -3.29 -29.21 5.12
N TYR A 465 -3.35 -30.48 5.51
CA TYR A 465 -3.77 -31.60 4.65
C TYR A 465 -5.27 -31.60 4.32
N SER A 466 -6.09 -30.78 4.97
CA SER A 466 -7.49 -30.63 4.55
C SER A 466 -7.58 -30.02 3.14
N TYR A 467 -8.55 -30.46 2.35
CA TYR A 467 -8.73 -29.95 0.98
C TYR A 467 -9.42 -28.60 0.99
N GLY A 468 -8.86 -27.66 0.24
CA GLY A 468 -9.46 -26.34 0.07
C GLY A 468 -8.82 -25.54 -1.07
N PRO A 469 -9.51 -24.50 -1.58
CA PRO A 469 -9.01 -23.69 -2.69
C PRO A 469 -7.81 -22.84 -2.28
N GLY A 470 -6.73 -22.95 -3.04
CA GLY A 470 -5.58 -22.05 -2.99
C GLY A 470 -5.74 -20.86 -3.94
N LYS A 471 -4.76 -19.96 -3.92
CA LYS A 471 -4.64 -18.83 -4.85
C LYS A 471 -3.22 -18.75 -5.39
N ILE A 472 -3.07 -18.66 -6.70
CA ILE A 472 -1.81 -18.31 -7.33
C ILE A 472 -1.86 -16.80 -7.63
N SER A 473 -0.83 -16.06 -7.26
CA SER A 473 -0.67 -14.64 -7.57
C SER A 473 0.61 -14.41 -8.35
N TYR A 474 0.53 -13.64 -9.41
CA TYR A 474 1.62 -13.35 -10.32
C TYR A 474 1.86 -11.85 -10.44
N TYR A 475 3.13 -11.47 -10.51
CA TYR A 475 3.57 -10.16 -10.96
C TYR A 475 4.74 -10.32 -11.92
N ALA A 476 4.58 -9.91 -13.16
CA ALA A 476 5.64 -9.96 -14.16
C ALA A 476 6.07 -8.55 -14.53
N HIS A 477 7.38 -8.35 -14.73
CA HIS A 477 7.92 -7.05 -15.11
C HIS A 477 9.21 -7.16 -15.91
N ASN A 478 9.49 -6.09 -16.65
CA ASN A 478 10.78 -5.80 -17.25
C ASN A 478 11.13 -4.31 -17.05
N ASP A 479 11.98 -3.71 -17.85
CA ASP A 479 12.41 -2.31 -17.65
C ASP A 479 11.30 -1.27 -17.90
N VAL A 480 10.24 -1.63 -18.64
CA VAL A 480 9.22 -0.67 -19.12
C VAL A 480 7.77 -1.16 -19.02
N MET A 481 7.57 -2.47 -18.83
CA MET A 481 6.25 -3.11 -18.82
C MET A 481 6.06 -3.92 -17.56
N ASP A 482 4.83 -3.93 -17.05
CA ASP A 482 4.43 -4.84 -16.00
C ASP A 482 3.06 -5.48 -16.27
N ALA A 483 2.86 -6.62 -15.62
CA ALA A 483 1.64 -7.40 -15.71
C ALA A 483 1.33 -8.04 -14.36
N ASN A 484 0.05 -8.23 -14.06
CA ASN A 484 -0.34 -9.04 -12.92
C ASN A 484 -1.43 -10.04 -13.27
N GLY A 485 -1.61 -11.02 -12.40
CA GLY A 485 -2.63 -12.03 -12.60
C GLY A 485 -2.83 -12.90 -11.38
N PHE A 486 -3.87 -13.71 -11.44
CA PHE A 486 -4.16 -14.68 -10.40
C PHE A 486 -4.91 -15.89 -10.96
N SER A 487 -4.86 -17.00 -10.20
CA SER A 487 -5.73 -18.14 -10.42
C SER A 487 -6.22 -18.71 -9.08
N LYS A 488 -7.52 -18.99 -8.99
CA LYS A 488 -8.15 -19.73 -7.87
C LYS A 488 -8.55 -21.16 -8.30
N LYS A 489 -8.11 -21.59 -9.47
CA LYS A 489 -8.41 -22.95 -10.03
C LYS A 489 -7.39 -23.98 -9.56
N LEU A 490 -7.16 -24.02 -8.25
CA LEU A 490 -6.19 -24.86 -7.60
C LEU A 490 -6.76 -25.36 -6.27
N MET A 491 -6.75 -26.67 -6.06
CA MET A 491 -7.08 -27.32 -4.79
C MET A 491 -5.78 -27.70 -4.08
N ILE A 492 -5.63 -27.35 -2.82
CA ILE A 492 -4.47 -27.74 -2.00
C ILE A 492 -4.95 -28.66 -0.88
N GLY A 493 -4.24 -29.77 -0.66
CA GLY A 493 -4.57 -30.71 0.42
C GLY A 493 -4.22 -32.15 0.09
N GLY A 494 -4.23 -33.02 1.11
CA GLY A 494 -3.78 -34.39 1.03
C GLY A 494 -2.26 -34.53 1.09
N SER A 495 -1.76 -35.76 1.08
CA SER A 495 -0.33 -36.09 1.04
C SER A 495 0.04 -36.80 -0.26
N GLY A 496 1.16 -36.42 -0.86
CA GLY A 496 1.78 -37.11 -1.97
C GLY A 496 2.63 -38.31 -1.52
N ASN A 497 3.54 -38.71 -2.38
CA ASN A 497 4.49 -39.78 -2.04
C ASN A 497 5.54 -39.29 -1.05
N GLU A 498 5.93 -40.13 -0.09
CA GLU A 498 7.01 -39.78 0.84
C GLU A 498 8.33 -39.63 0.08
N SER A 499 9.06 -38.56 0.38
CA SER A 499 10.44 -38.37 -0.04
C SER A 499 11.38 -39.13 0.87
N THR A 500 12.52 -39.53 0.31
CA THR A 500 13.63 -40.14 1.06
C THR A 500 14.69 -39.14 1.48
N ASP A 501 14.43 -37.83 1.29
CA ASP A 501 15.37 -36.80 1.70
C ASP A 501 15.43 -36.67 3.22
N ASN A 502 16.67 -36.70 3.76
CA ASN A 502 16.96 -36.58 5.18
C ASN A 502 18.15 -35.63 5.43
N VAL A 503 18.47 -34.79 4.46
CA VAL A 503 19.59 -33.84 4.51
C VAL A 503 19.02 -32.44 4.57
N GLY A 504 19.43 -31.63 5.54
CA GLY A 504 19.01 -30.25 5.63
C GLY A 504 19.80 -29.33 4.70
N PRO A 505 19.34 -28.06 4.52
CA PRO A 505 19.92 -27.10 3.58
C PRO A 505 21.40 -26.81 3.80
N GLU A 506 22.13 -26.56 2.73
CA GLU A 506 23.46 -25.95 2.80
C GLU A 506 23.33 -24.44 3.08
N ILE A 507 24.14 -23.93 4.03
CA ILE A 507 24.10 -22.54 4.45
C ILE A 507 25.50 -21.92 4.33
N SER A 508 25.64 -20.90 3.48
CA SER A 508 26.82 -20.05 3.42
C SER A 508 26.48 -18.67 3.99
N LEU A 509 26.97 -18.39 5.21
CA LEU A 509 26.62 -17.20 6.00
C LEU A 509 27.76 -16.17 6.03
N PHE A 510 27.45 -14.93 5.74
CA PHE A 510 28.38 -13.81 5.65
C PHE A 510 27.82 -12.55 6.35
N LEU A 511 28.72 -11.59 6.66
CA LEU A 511 28.36 -10.24 7.06
C LEU A 511 28.89 -9.24 6.02
N ASN A 512 28.03 -8.33 5.60
CA ASN A 512 28.23 -7.27 4.60
C ASN A 512 28.39 -7.78 3.16
N ASP A 513 29.34 -8.67 2.91
CA ASP A 513 29.56 -9.29 1.60
C ASP A 513 30.21 -10.68 1.72
N GLU A 514 30.30 -11.38 0.59
CA GLU A 514 30.88 -12.74 0.51
C GLU A 514 32.39 -12.83 0.82
N LYS A 515 33.08 -11.71 1.00
CA LYS A 515 34.49 -11.65 1.40
C LYS A 515 34.68 -11.72 2.92
N PHE A 516 33.58 -11.71 3.66
CA PHE A 516 33.61 -11.83 5.11
C PHE A 516 34.34 -13.12 5.54
N VAL A 517 35.25 -12.96 6.48
CA VAL A 517 35.96 -14.08 7.10
C VAL A 517 35.50 -14.18 8.56
N ASN A 518 35.10 -15.38 8.97
CA ASN A 518 34.65 -15.63 10.34
C ASN A 518 35.69 -15.12 11.37
N GLY A 519 35.26 -14.30 12.31
CA GLY A 519 36.11 -13.57 13.29
C GLY A 519 36.59 -12.18 12.85
N ALA A 520 36.19 -11.69 11.68
CA ALA A 520 36.51 -10.36 11.21
C ALA A 520 35.69 -9.27 11.92
N THR A 521 36.25 -8.06 12.01
CA THR A 521 35.55 -6.89 12.56
C THR A 521 34.62 -6.27 11.50
N VAL A 522 33.38 -6.01 11.90
CA VAL A 522 32.36 -5.32 11.08
C VAL A 522 31.82 -4.08 11.78
N GLY A 523 31.07 -3.23 11.08
CA GLY A 523 30.36 -2.10 11.70
C GLY A 523 29.24 -2.55 12.64
N ASP A 524 28.68 -1.62 13.39
CA ASP A 524 27.63 -1.85 14.39
C ASP A 524 26.25 -2.23 13.81
N MET A 525 26.02 -2.05 12.51
CA MET A 525 24.79 -2.43 11.77
C MET A 525 25.17 -3.24 10.52
N PRO A 526 25.71 -4.47 10.65
CA PRO A 526 26.12 -5.24 9.49
C PRO A 526 24.93 -5.76 8.69
N LEU A 527 25.13 -6.01 7.41
CA LEU A 527 24.20 -6.74 6.57
C LEU A 527 24.45 -8.25 6.69
N LEU A 528 23.46 -9.02 7.18
CA LEU A 528 23.48 -10.47 7.10
C LEU A 528 23.22 -10.86 5.64
N VAL A 529 24.11 -11.65 5.06
CA VAL A 529 23.95 -12.25 3.74
C VAL A 529 24.09 -13.77 3.88
N ALA A 530 23.07 -14.53 3.47
CA ALA A 530 23.13 -15.98 3.50
C ALA A 530 22.68 -16.58 2.17
N HIS A 531 23.56 -17.38 1.53
CA HIS A 531 23.19 -18.22 0.40
C HIS A 531 22.71 -19.55 0.92
N LEU A 532 21.51 -19.95 0.50
CA LEU A 532 20.85 -21.17 0.92
C LEU A 532 20.63 -22.05 -0.30
N SER A 533 20.86 -23.36 -0.17
CA SER A 533 20.55 -24.34 -1.22
C SER A 533 20.15 -25.68 -0.63
N ASP A 534 19.17 -26.33 -1.30
CA ASP A 534 18.71 -27.69 -0.95
C ASP A 534 18.10 -28.37 -2.17
N VAL A 535 18.33 -29.67 -2.32
CA VAL A 535 17.83 -30.45 -3.47
C VAL A 535 16.32 -30.53 -3.50
N SER A 536 15.68 -30.56 -2.36
CA SER A 536 14.21 -30.61 -2.20
C SER A 536 13.58 -29.23 -2.19
N GLY A 537 14.37 -28.19 -1.94
CA GLY A 537 13.95 -26.78 -1.88
C GLY A 537 13.93 -26.21 -0.48
N ILE A 538 14.08 -24.90 -0.40
CA ILE A 538 14.12 -24.16 0.87
C ILE A 538 12.69 -23.93 1.38
N ASN A 539 12.45 -24.25 2.65
CA ASN A 539 11.20 -23.91 3.32
C ASN A 539 11.18 -22.44 3.69
N THR A 540 10.37 -21.66 2.98
CA THR A 540 10.19 -20.22 3.22
C THR A 540 8.84 -19.92 3.89
N ILE A 541 8.13 -20.95 4.30
CA ILE A 541 6.75 -20.89 4.77
C ILE A 541 6.73 -20.83 6.29
N GLY A 542 6.35 -19.68 6.86
CA GLY A 542 6.17 -19.50 8.31
C GLY A 542 4.91 -20.17 8.89
N ASN A 543 4.43 -21.29 8.30
CA ASN A 543 3.15 -21.90 8.67
C ASN A 543 3.26 -22.89 9.82
N SER A 544 4.43 -23.41 10.11
CA SER A 544 4.69 -24.35 11.19
C SER A 544 5.42 -23.67 12.34
N ILE A 545 5.03 -24.00 13.55
CA ILE A 545 5.78 -23.53 14.73
C ILE A 545 7.20 -24.12 14.65
N GLY A 546 8.19 -23.24 14.42
CA GLY A 546 9.60 -23.58 14.50
C GLY A 546 10.30 -23.99 13.20
N HIS A 547 9.66 -23.87 12.02
CA HIS A 547 10.30 -24.17 10.73
C HIS A 547 10.63 -22.92 9.90
N ASP A 548 10.78 -21.78 10.57
CA ASP A 548 11.20 -20.53 9.96
C ASP A 548 12.72 -20.48 9.69
N ILE A 549 13.12 -19.61 8.79
CA ILE A 549 14.51 -19.14 8.69
C ILE A 549 14.75 -18.18 9.86
N VAL A 550 15.56 -18.59 10.83
CA VAL A 550 15.75 -17.83 12.07
C VAL A 550 17.21 -17.49 12.29
N ALA A 551 17.48 -16.20 12.49
CA ALA A 551 18.76 -15.72 12.98
C ALA A 551 18.68 -15.45 14.48
N THR A 552 19.67 -15.96 15.24
CA THR A 552 19.76 -15.76 16.69
C THR A 552 21.13 -15.16 17.03
N LEU A 553 21.15 -14.09 17.81
CA LEU A 553 22.36 -13.42 18.25
C LEU A 553 22.76 -13.94 19.64
N ASP A 554 24.05 -14.26 19.83
CA ASP A 554 24.67 -14.68 21.09
C ASP A 554 23.98 -15.86 21.80
N GLY A 555 23.24 -16.66 21.05
CA GLY A 555 22.49 -17.80 21.59
C GLY A 555 21.28 -17.41 22.46
N ASP A 556 20.90 -16.13 22.47
CA ASP A 556 19.74 -15.65 23.21
C ASP A 556 18.47 -15.70 22.34
N ASN A 557 17.57 -16.62 22.63
CA ASN A 557 16.31 -16.79 21.91
C ASN A 557 15.41 -15.54 21.94
N THR A 558 15.63 -14.63 22.87
CA THR A 558 14.87 -13.36 22.91
C THR A 558 15.32 -12.38 21.82
N THR A 559 16.49 -12.60 21.22
CA THR A 559 17.03 -11.83 20.09
C THR A 559 16.75 -12.48 18.73
N SER A 560 16.02 -13.59 18.71
CA SER A 560 15.72 -14.31 17.47
C SER A 560 14.83 -13.51 16.51
N VAL A 561 15.24 -13.45 15.25
CA VAL A 561 14.53 -12.76 14.17
C VAL A 561 14.15 -13.75 13.09
N VAL A 562 12.89 -13.77 12.68
CA VAL A 562 12.39 -14.54 11.54
C VAL A 562 12.74 -13.82 10.25
N LEU A 563 13.40 -14.50 9.32
CA LEU A 563 13.96 -13.94 8.09
C LEU A 563 13.27 -14.41 6.81
N ASN A 564 12.13 -15.11 6.90
CA ASN A 564 11.41 -15.62 5.72
C ASN A 564 11.07 -14.51 4.71
N SER A 565 10.67 -13.31 5.19
CA SER A 565 10.37 -12.15 4.35
C SER A 565 11.59 -11.48 3.70
N TYR A 566 12.79 -11.82 4.14
CA TYR A 566 14.07 -11.34 3.60
C TYR A 566 14.74 -12.34 2.67
N TYR A 567 14.12 -13.51 2.47
CA TYR A 567 14.57 -14.50 1.51
C TYR A 567 14.07 -14.16 0.11
N SER A 568 14.95 -14.25 -0.87
CA SER A 568 14.65 -14.14 -2.30
C SER A 568 15.16 -15.39 -3.01
N ALA A 569 14.26 -16.13 -3.64
CA ALA A 569 14.65 -17.28 -4.46
C ALA A 569 15.51 -16.83 -5.64
N ASN A 570 16.47 -17.64 -6.03
CA ASN A 570 17.19 -17.43 -7.29
C ASN A 570 16.24 -17.59 -8.48
N LEU A 571 16.52 -16.89 -9.55
CA LEU A 571 15.72 -16.96 -10.77
C LEU A 571 15.68 -18.41 -11.29
N ASP A 572 14.49 -18.88 -11.66
CA ASP A 572 14.20 -20.23 -12.15
C ASP A 572 14.57 -21.36 -11.17
N SER A 573 14.68 -21.07 -9.87
CA SER A 573 15.04 -22.07 -8.88
C SER A 573 14.15 -21.99 -7.63
N TYR A 574 13.60 -23.12 -7.22
CA TYR A 574 12.99 -23.30 -5.90
C TYR A 574 13.98 -23.89 -4.88
N GLN A 575 15.14 -24.33 -5.37
CA GLN A 575 16.16 -25.07 -4.62
C GLN A 575 17.21 -24.14 -3.99
N SER A 576 17.26 -22.88 -4.38
CA SER A 576 18.27 -21.95 -3.87
C SER A 576 17.78 -20.51 -3.83
N GLY A 577 18.41 -19.73 -2.96
CA GLY A 577 18.13 -18.30 -2.83
C GLY A 577 19.03 -17.62 -1.80
N VAL A 578 18.77 -16.35 -1.56
CA VAL A 578 19.60 -15.50 -0.72
C VAL A 578 18.72 -14.78 0.32
N VAL A 579 19.19 -14.77 1.56
CA VAL A 579 18.66 -13.90 2.62
C VAL A 579 19.53 -12.66 2.71
N ASN A 580 18.91 -11.48 2.67
CA ASN A 580 19.57 -10.19 2.90
C ASN A 580 18.84 -9.45 4.02
N PHE A 581 19.47 -9.33 5.19
CA PHE A 581 18.86 -8.69 6.35
C PHE A 581 19.82 -7.68 6.99
N LYS A 582 19.44 -6.41 7.03
CA LYS A 582 20.18 -5.39 7.74
C LYS A 582 19.93 -5.54 9.24
N MET A 583 20.95 -5.92 9.97
CA MET A 583 20.84 -6.11 11.41
C MET A 583 20.59 -4.78 12.14
N PRO A 584 19.88 -4.80 13.27
CA PRO A 584 19.78 -3.65 14.15
C PRO A 584 21.16 -3.27 14.69
N GLN A 585 21.26 -2.07 15.28
CA GLN A 585 22.50 -1.62 15.90
C GLN A 585 22.90 -2.56 17.05
N LEU A 586 24.09 -3.10 16.96
CA LEU A 586 24.68 -3.98 17.95
C LEU A 586 25.61 -3.20 18.89
N PRO A 587 25.72 -3.58 20.18
CA PRO A 587 26.74 -3.04 21.08
C PRO A 587 28.15 -3.39 20.59
N GLU A 588 29.12 -2.62 20.98
CA GLU A 588 30.53 -2.95 20.69
C GLU A 588 30.96 -4.19 21.49
N GLY A 589 31.54 -5.18 20.81
CA GLY A 589 31.97 -6.41 21.44
C GLY A 589 32.09 -7.58 20.48
N LYS A 590 32.34 -8.74 21.06
CA LYS A 590 32.35 -10.00 20.31
C LYS A 590 30.94 -10.60 20.34
N HIS A 591 30.40 -10.87 19.17
CA HIS A 591 29.09 -11.47 19.00
C HIS A 591 29.18 -12.78 18.22
N THR A 592 28.17 -13.63 18.40
CA THR A 592 27.97 -14.84 17.60
C THR A 592 26.60 -14.77 16.93
N LEU A 593 26.54 -15.09 15.65
CA LEU A 593 25.31 -15.11 14.86
C LEU A 593 25.07 -16.54 14.37
N THR A 594 23.96 -17.13 14.76
CA THR A 594 23.53 -18.46 14.32
C THR A 594 22.32 -18.31 13.39
N LEU A 595 22.41 -18.91 12.20
CA LEU A 595 21.32 -19.02 11.25
C LEU A 595 20.84 -20.47 11.16
N LYS A 596 19.54 -20.69 11.39
CA LYS A 596 18.85 -21.96 11.23
C LYS A 596 17.92 -21.91 10.05
N VAL A 597 17.96 -22.96 9.19
CA VAL A 597 17.16 -23.06 7.96
C VAL A 597 16.59 -24.46 7.84
N TRP A 598 15.41 -24.56 7.24
CA TRP A 598 14.70 -25.82 6.98
C TRP A 598 14.49 -26.02 5.48
N ASP A 599 14.49 -27.28 5.02
CA ASP A 599 13.99 -27.67 3.71
C ASP A 599 12.47 -27.90 3.72
N VAL A 600 11.89 -28.18 2.56
CA VAL A 600 10.44 -28.44 2.42
C VAL A 600 10.00 -29.81 3.00
N PHE A 601 10.92 -30.69 3.38
CA PHE A 601 10.67 -31.98 4.05
C PHE A 601 10.93 -31.95 5.57
N ASN A 602 11.24 -30.75 6.14
CA ASN A 602 11.50 -30.53 7.55
C ASN A 602 12.85 -31.08 8.05
N ASN A 603 13.85 -31.17 7.19
CA ASN A 603 15.22 -31.33 7.63
C ASN A 603 15.83 -29.95 7.88
N SER A 604 16.67 -29.80 8.90
CA SER A 604 17.25 -28.51 9.24
C SER A 604 18.77 -28.55 9.29
N SER A 605 19.35 -27.37 9.00
CA SER A 605 20.77 -27.11 9.21
C SER A 605 20.95 -25.80 10.00
N GLU A 606 22.08 -25.70 10.71
CA GLU A 606 22.48 -24.51 11.44
C GLU A 606 23.93 -24.15 11.11
N THR A 607 24.20 -22.85 10.97
CA THR A 607 25.55 -22.32 10.76
C THR A 607 25.78 -21.14 11.67
N THR A 608 26.95 -21.08 12.34
CA THR A 608 27.32 -20.02 13.27
C THR A 608 28.60 -19.33 12.80
N ILE A 609 28.60 -17.99 12.86
CA ILE A 609 29.75 -17.12 12.62
C ILE A 609 29.96 -16.18 13.81
N SER A 610 31.16 -15.60 13.94
CA SER A 610 31.51 -14.68 15.04
C SER A 610 32.29 -13.47 14.53
#